data_da55cf20b1f11fbe338fd068d804d4ce
#
_entry.id   da55cf20b1f11fbe338fd068d804d4ce
#
_cell.length_a   1.000
_cell.length_b   1.000
_cell.length_c   1.000
_cell.angle_alpha   90.00
_cell.angle_beta   90.00
_cell.angle_gamma   90.00
#
_symmetry.space_group_name_H-M   'P 1'
#
loop_
_entity.id
_entity.type
_entity.pdbx_description
1 polymer ?
#
loop_
_entity_poly.entity_id
_entity_poly.type
_entity_poly.pdbx_seq_one_letter_code
_entity_poly.pdbx_strand_id
1 'polypeptide(L)'
;MTLKTLVLVVAITAASGASAVAQQAAAPRREPDVIFVPTPPDVVDAMLRLAKVTATDVVYDLGSGDGRIPIAAAKAYGARGVGIDIDPERIREATGNARSSGVADKVTFRAEDLFTADISPATVVTLYLLPSLNLKLADKLMKDLKPGTRVVSHAFDMGDWKPQQTQTVSGRSIYLWTIPQSGQRR
;
A
#
# COMPACT_ATOMS: atom_id res chain seq x y z
N MET A 1 69.48 27.91 -46.52
CA MET A 1 68.73 26.73 -46.12
C MET A 1 67.74 27.17 -45.03
N THR A 2 66.52 27.39 -45.36
CA THR A 2 65.47 27.92 -44.48
C THR A 2 64.46 26.79 -44.19
N LEU A 3 64.48 26.37 -42.89
CA LEU A 3 63.58 25.33 -42.38
C LEU A 3 62.20 25.94 -42.12
N LYS A 4 61.18 25.50 -42.84
CA LYS A 4 59.76 25.90 -42.63
C LYS A 4 59.13 24.98 -41.59
N THR A 5 58.83 25.53 -40.41
CA THR A 5 58.11 24.87 -39.36
C THR A 5 56.63 24.79 -39.71
N LEU A 6 56.10 23.59 -39.87
CA LEU A 6 54.66 23.34 -40.10
C LEU A 6 53.97 23.22 -38.75
N VAL A 7 53.09 24.16 -38.40
CA VAL A 7 52.24 24.09 -37.19
C VAL A 7 50.97 23.40 -37.54
N LEU A 8 50.74 22.21 -36.97
CA LEU A 8 49.51 21.44 -37.09
C LEU A 8 48.53 21.90 -35.99
N VAL A 9 47.46 22.59 -36.41
CA VAL A 9 46.38 22.96 -35.49
C VAL A 9 45.37 21.83 -35.45
N VAL A 10 45.29 21.12 -34.31
CA VAL A 10 44.26 20.12 -34.05
C VAL A 10 43.06 20.80 -33.44
N ALA A 11 41.96 20.88 -34.21
CA ALA A 11 40.68 21.37 -33.73
C ALA A 11 39.91 20.23 -32.99
N ILE A 12 39.82 20.36 -31.68
CA ILE A 12 38.99 19.44 -30.86
C ILE A 12 37.56 19.95 -30.87
N THR A 13 36.69 19.29 -31.63
CA THR A 13 35.26 19.52 -31.58
C THR A 13 34.65 18.78 -30.41
N ALA A 14 34.28 19.51 -29.35
CA ALA A 14 33.52 19.00 -28.21
C ALA A 14 32.04 18.80 -28.63
N ALA A 15 31.66 17.56 -28.85
CA ALA A 15 30.25 17.21 -29.06
C ALA A 15 29.55 17.22 -27.67
N SER A 16 28.79 18.30 -27.43
CA SER A 16 27.90 18.41 -26.28
C SER A 16 26.69 17.50 -26.50
N GLY A 17 26.75 16.27 -25.96
CA GLY A 17 25.62 15.36 -25.89
C GLY A 17 24.60 15.87 -24.87
N ALA A 18 23.56 16.57 -25.31
CA ALA A 18 22.40 16.86 -24.48
C ALA A 18 21.61 15.56 -24.27
N SER A 19 21.78 14.96 -23.10
CA SER A 19 20.90 13.86 -22.66
C SER A 19 19.49 14.42 -22.45
N ALA A 20 18.60 14.20 -23.40
CA ALA A 20 17.18 14.44 -23.23
C ALA A 20 16.66 13.41 -22.21
N VAL A 21 16.51 13.85 -20.95
CA VAL A 21 15.74 13.12 -19.96
C VAL A 21 14.28 13.17 -20.44
N ALA A 22 13.83 12.08 -21.04
CA ALA A 22 12.42 11.93 -21.40
C ALA A 22 11.60 11.99 -20.11
N GLN A 23 10.92 13.11 -19.92
CA GLN A 23 9.96 13.32 -18.84
C GLN A 23 8.77 12.39 -19.16
N GLN A 24 8.77 11.22 -18.51
CA GLN A 24 7.70 10.27 -18.64
C GLN A 24 6.44 10.95 -18.08
N ALA A 25 5.53 11.34 -18.96
CA ALA A 25 4.25 11.93 -18.60
C ALA A 25 3.55 10.94 -17.67
N ALA A 26 3.35 11.34 -16.40
CA ALA A 26 2.60 10.54 -15.46
C ALA A 26 1.21 10.30 -16.05
N ALA A 27 0.78 9.02 -16.10
CA ALA A 27 -0.57 8.67 -16.53
C ALA A 27 -1.60 9.52 -15.74
N PRO A 28 -2.74 9.89 -16.35
CA PRO A 28 -3.75 10.69 -15.68
C PRO A 28 -4.15 9.97 -14.40
N ARG A 29 -3.96 10.64 -13.26
CA ARG A 29 -4.25 10.09 -11.95
C ARG A 29 -5.76 10.09 -11.77
N ARG A 30 -6.32 8.92 -11.48
CA ARG A 30 -7.71 8.81 -11.05
C ARG A 30 -7.85 9.49 -9.69
N GLU A 31 -8.91 10.27 -9.52
CA GLU A 31 -9.24 10.87 -8.23
C GLU A 31 -9.64 9.80 -7.20
N PRO A 32 -9.42 10.06 -5.89
CA PRO A 32 -9.88 9.16 -4.84
C PRO A 32 -11.39 8.93 -4.91
N ASP A 33 -11.83 7.68 -4.78
CA ASP A 33 -13.26 7.33 -4.74
C ASP A 33 -13.95 7.77 -3.44
N VAL A 34 -13.15 8.05 -2.40
CA VAL A 34 -13.64 8.37 -1.05
C VAL A 34 -12.78 9.47 -0.42
N ILE A 35 -13.41 10.28 0.44
CA ILE A 35 -12.69 11.21 1.31
C ILE A 35 -11.93 10.42 2.37
N PHE A 36 -10.76 10.92 2.75
CA PHE A 36 -9.98 10.32 3.84
C PHE A 36 -10.69 10.51 5.19
N VAL A 37 -11.03 9.40 5.83
CA VAL A 37 -11.55 9.35 7.21
C VAL A 37 -10.67 8.38 8.00
N PRO A 38 -9.98 8.85 9.03
CA PRO A 38 -9.04 8.00 9.76
C PRO A 38 -9.74 7.00 10.68
N THR A 39 -9.30 5.73 10.69
CA THR A 39 -9.71 4.73 11.67
C THR A 39 -9.20 5.16 13.07
N PRO A 40 -10.05 5.20 14.11
CA PRO A 40 -9.61 5.52 15.48
C PRO A 40 -8.54 4.54 16.01
N PRO A 41 -7.63 5.01 16.87
CA PRO A 41 -6.51 4.17 17.35
C PRO A 41 -6.95 2.87 18.06
N ASP A 42 -7.99 2.92 18.87
CA ASP A 42 -8.55 1.76 19.58
C ASP A 42 -9.14 0.72 18.60
N VAL A 43 -9.72 1.18 17.49
CA VAL A 43 -10.20 0.31 16.41
C VAL A 43 -9.04 -0.29 15.63
N VAL A 44 -7.99 0.50 15.33
CA VAL A 44 -6.75 -0.02 14.69
C VAL A 44 -6.17 -1.16 15.53
N ASP A 45 -6.00 -0.94 16.83
CA ASP A 45 -5.49 -1.96 17.75
C ASP A 45 -6.38 -3.21 17.79
N ALA A 46 -7.69 -3.02 17.78
CA ALA A 46 -8.62 -4.14 17.78
C ALA A 46 -8.59 -4.92 16.44
N MET A 47 -8.48 -4.25 15.30
CA MET A 47 -8.33 -4.89 13.98
C MET A 47 -7.07 -5.77 13.93
N LEU A 48 -5.93 -5.24 14.39
CA LEU A 48 -4.66 -5.97 14.41
C LEU A 48 -4.69 -7.17 15.37
N ARG A 49 -5.33 -7.03 16.54
CA ARG A 49 -5.57 -8.16 17.48
C ARG A 49 -6.51 -9.20 16.90
N LEU A 50 -7.62 -8.78 16.26
CA LEU A 50 -8.59 -9.67 15.63
C LEU A 50 -7.94 -10.50 14.53
N ALA A 51 -7.06 -9.87 13.73
CA ALA A 51 -6.23 -10.53 12.73
C ALA A 51 -5.12 -11.41 13.33
N LYS A 52 -4.88 -11.36 14.64
CA LYS A 52 -3.76 -12.05 15.31
C LYS A 52 -2.42 -11.75 14.64
N VAL A 53 -2.15 -10.47 14.40
CA VAL A 53 -0.90 -10.02 13.75
C VAL A 53 0.31 -10.44 14.57
N THR A 54 1.37 -10.87 13.90
CA THR A 54 2.66 -11.29 14.48
C THR A 54 3.82 -10.63 13.74
N ALA A 55 5.04 -10.78 14.24
CA ALA A 55 6.24 -10.23 13.61
C ALA A 55 6.58 -10.86 12.23
N THR A 56 6.00 -12.01 11.91
CA THR A 56 6.21 -12.67 10.61
C THR A 56 5.22 -12.22 9.54
N ASP A 57 4.23 -11.40 9.92
CA ASP A 57 3.19 -10.95 8.99
C ASP A 57 3.64 -9.81 8.08
N VAL A 58 2.98 -9.74 6.93
CA VAL A 58 3.01 -8.62 5.99
C VAL A 58 1.60 -8.05 5.92
N VAL A 59 1.40 -6.92 6.58
CA VAL A 59 0.11 -6.22 6.67
C VAL A 59 -0.02 -5.26 5.50
N TYR A 60 -0.99 -5.48 4.62
CA TYR A 60 -1.38 -4.57 3.55
C TYR A 60 -2.60 -3.77 3.97
N ASP A 61 -2.53 -2.45 3.86
CA ASP A 61 -3.65 -1.54 4.11
C ASP A 61 -4.08 -0.90 2.79
N LEU A 62 -5.30 -1.21 2.34
CA LEU A 62 -5.82 -0.75 1.06
C LEU A 62 -6.70 0.49 1.27
N GLY A 63 -6.24 1.63 0.79
CA GLY A 63 -6.72 2.96 1.16
C GLY A 63 -6.05 3.41 2.44
N SER A 64 -4.71 3.40 2.47
CA SER A 64 -3.94 3.52 3.72
C SER A 64 -3.94 4.92 4.33
N GLY A 65 -4.36 5.94 3.60
CA GLY A 65 -4.41 7.30 4.09
C GLY A 65 -3.07 7.76 4.69
N ASP A 66 -3.07 8.15 5.95
CA ASP A 66 -1.90 8.60 6.70
C ASP A 66 -0.96 7.47 7.19
N GLY A 67 -1.26 6.23 6.84
CA GLY A 67 -0.41 5.06 7.12
C GLY A 67 -0.53 4.51 8.54
N ARG A 68 -1.52 4.94 9.33
CA ARG A 68 -1.64 4.59 10.76
C ARG A 68 -1.70 3.09 11.03
N ILE A 69 -2.37 2.31 10.19
CA ILE A 69 -2.52 0.86 10.42
C ILE A 69 -1.21 0.10 10.16
N PRO A 70 -0.52 0.26 9.01
CA PRO A 70 0.80 -0.36 8.80
C PRO A 70 1.83 0.08 9.84
N ILE A 71 1.82 1.36 10.24
CA ILE A 71 2.71 1.88 11.28
C ILE A 71 2.42 1.23 12.64
N ALA A 72 1.15 1.11 13.03
CA ALA A 72 0.76 0.45 14.27
C ALA A 72 1.17 -1.03 14.27
N ALA A 73 0.97 -1.75 13.14
CA ALA A 73 1.39 -3.13 12.99
C ALA A 73 2.91 -3.30 13.18
N ALA A 74 3.71 -2.41 12.58
CA ALA A 74 5.16 -2.43 12.73
C ALA A 74 5.62 -2.12 14.15
N LYS A 75 5.01 -1.10 14.81
CA LYS A 75 5.36 -0.69 16.17
C LYS A 75 5.00 -1.73 17.23
N ALA A 76 3.76 -2.23 17.18
CA ALA A 76 3.23 -3.08 18.25
C ALA A 76 3.62 -4.56 18.08
N TYR A 77 3.78 -5.03 16.85
CA TYR A 77 3.97 -6.45 16.56
C TYR A 77 5.29 -6.76 15.85
N GLY A 78 6.03 -5.73 15.39
CA GLY A 78 7.24 -5.95 14.59
C GLY A 78 6.97 -6.42 13.16
N ALA A 79 5.71 -6.43 12.73
CA ALA A 79 5.29 -6.84 11.39
C ALA A 79 5.85 -5.91 10.31
N ARG A 80 5.91 -6.39 9.07
CA ARG A 80 6.11 -5.53 7.90
C ARG A 80 4.77 -4.93 7.47
N GLY A 81 4.78 -3.68 7.02
CA GLY A 81 3.59 -2.97 6.57
C GLY A 81 3.72 -2.45 5.14
N VAL A 82 2.65 -2.54 4.38
CA VAL A 82 2.53 -1.92 3.05
C VAL A 82 1.22 -1.15 3.01
N GLY A 83 1.30 0.16 2.81
CA GLY A 83 0.12 1.01 2.57
C GLY A 83 -0.02 1.30 1.09
N ILE A 84 -1.23 1.15 0.56
CA ILE A 84 -1.57 1.50 -0.81
C ILE A 84 -2.65 2.57 -0.76
N ASP A 85 -2.40 3.69 -1.42
CA ASP A 85 -3.38 4.76 -1.58
C ASP A 85 -3.22 5.38 -2.96
N ILE A 86 -4.32 5.85 -3.55
CA ILE A 86 -4.29 6.49 -4.86
C ILE A 86 -3.81 7.94 -4.77
N ASP A 87 -3.94 8.57 -3.59
CA ASP A 87 -3.54 9.94 -3.34
C ASP A 87 -2.06 10.02 -2.94
N PRO A 88 -1.19 10.61 -3.78
CA PRO A 88 0.23 10.75 -3.46
C PRO A 88 0.48 11.71 -2.29
N GLU A 89 -0.46 12.57 -1.91
CA GLU A 89 -0.33 13.40 -0.71
C GLU A 89 -0.46 12.56 0.55
N ARG A 90 -1.42 11.64 0.56
CA ARG A 90 -1.55 10.66 1.66
C ARG A 90 -0.30 9.80 1.78
N ILE A 91 0.27 9.36 0.66
CA ILE A 91 1.52 8.58 0.65
C ILE A 91 2.71 9.37 1.21
N ARG A 92 2.83 10.68 0.89
CA ARG A 92 3.87 11.54 1.47
C ARG A 92 3.69 11.70 2.97
N GLU A 93 2.46 11.93 3.43
CA GLU A 93 2.11 12.02 4.84
C GLU A 93 2.44 10.71 5.58
N ALA A 94 1.96 9.58 5.08
CA ALA A 94 2.22 8.25 5.64
C ALA A 94 3.72 7.95 5.76
N THR A 95 4.50 8.31 4.73
CA THR A 95 5.96 8.15 4.75
C THR A 95 6.62 9.01 5.82
N GLY A 96 6.15 10.25 6.00
CA GLY A 96 6.59 11.14 7.07
C GLY A 96 6.25 10.58 8.45
N ASN A 97 5.03 10.08 8.63
CA ASN A 97 4.55 9.47 9.86
C ASN A 97 5.36 8.22 10.25
N ALA A 98 5.72 7.38 9.26
CA ALA A 98 6.56 6.21 9.51
C ALA A 98 7.97 6.58 10.01
N ARG A 99 8.59 7.62 9.41
CA ARG A 99 9.88 8.15 9.86
C ARG A 99 9.80 8.68 11.29
N SER A 100 8.81 9.52 11.58
CA SER A 100 8.58 10.09 12.92
C SER A 100 8.27 9.00 13.96
N SER A 101 7.69 7.89 13.53
CA SER A 101 7.38 6.74 14.38
C SER A 101 8.54 5.75 14.56
N GLY A 102 9.67 5.93 13.87
CA GLY A 102 10.85 5.07 13.96
C GLY A 102 10.67 3.68 13.34
N VAL A 103 9.78 3.54 12.33
CA VAL A 103 9.49 2.26 11.66
C VAL A 103 9.62 2.32 10.14
N ALA A 104 10.31 3.32 9.62
CA ALA A 104 10.46 3.53 8.18
C ALA A 104 11.20 2.37 7.46
N ASP A 105 11.95 1.57 8.18
CA ASP A 105 12.62 0.36 7.69
C ASP A 105 11.67 -0.85 7.55
N LYS A 106 10.51 -0.80 8.20
CA LYS A 106 9.53 -1.90 8.24
C LYS A 106 8.28 -1.64 7.40
N VAL A 107 8.03 -0.38 7.01
CA VAL A 107 6.82 -0.01 6.28
C VAL A 107 7.14 0.67 4.96
N THR A 108 6.32 0.40 3.95
CA THR A 108 6.42 1.01 2.62
C THR A 108 5.05 1.54 2.20
N PHE A 109 5.02 2.70 1.56
CA PHE A 109 3.79 3.29 1.03
C PHE A 109 3.90 3.50 -0.47
N ARG A 110 2.85 3.14 -1.23
CA ARG A 110 2.82 3.17 -2.68
C ARG A 110 1.60 3.93 -3.19
N ALA A 111 1.85 4.90 -4.09
CA ALA A 111 0.77 5.62 -4.77
C ALA A 111 0.26 4.78 -5.95
N GLU A 112 -0.69 3.89 -5.68
CA GLU A 112 -1.22 2.91 -6.63
C GLU A 112 -2.75 2.78 -6.47
N ASP A 113 -3.41 2.34 -7.56
CA ASP A 113 -4.81 1.93 -7.50
C ASP A 113 -4.91 0.55 -6.83
N LEU A 114 -5.62 0.47 -5.70
CA LEU A 114 -5.81 -0.76 -4.92
C LEU A 114 -6.47 -1.90 -5.72
N PHE A 115 -7.22 -1.58 -6.79
CA PHE A 115 -7.82 -2.60 -7.67
C PHE A 115 -6.82 -3.27 -8.61
N THR A 116 -5.69 -2.63 -8.90
CA THR A 116 -4.66 -3.13 -9.82
C THR A 116 -3.35 -3.50 -9.12
N ALA A 117 -3.13 -2.99 -7.91
CA ALA A 117 -1.93 -3.26 -7.13
C ALA A 117 -1.71 -4.75 -6.86
N ASP A 118 -0.46 -5.19 -6.85
CA ASP A 118 -0.10 -6.53 -6.40
C ASP A 118 -0.19 -6.64 -4.88
N ILE A 119 -1.15 -7.43 -4.41
CA ILE A 119 -1.38 -7.73 -2.98
C ILE A 119 -1.03 -9.18 -2.61
N SER A 120 -0.50 -9.97 -3.55
CA SER A 120 -0.20 -11.39 -3.36
C SER A 120 0.79 -11.71 -2.22
N PRO A 121 1.72 -10.79 -1.81
CA PRO A 121 2.59 -11.04 -0.67
C PRO A 121 1.92 -10.86 0.69
N ALA A 122 0.69 -10.30 0.74
CA ALA A 122 0.00 -10.03 2.01
C ALA A 122 -0.32 -11.32 2.78
N THR A 123 -0.15 -11.27 4.10
CA THR A 123 -0.66 -12.27 5.04
C THR A 123 -1.84 -11.74 5.86
N VAL A 124 -1.95 -10.42 5.93
CA VAL A 124 -3.07 -9.68 6.49
C VAL A 124 -3.41 -8.53 5.56
N VAL A 125 -4.71 -8.32 5.30
CA VAL A 125 -5.21 -7.14 4.58
C VAL A 125 -6.16 -6.38 5.51
N THR A 126 -6.02 -5.05 5.57
CA THR A 126 -6.91 -4.16 6.31
C THR A 126 -7.64 -3.21 5.35
N LEU A 127 -8.89 -2.90 5.68
CA LEU A 127 -9.79 -2.09 4.87
C LEU A 127 -10.58 -1.11 5.76
N TYR A 128 -10.69 0.13 5.29
CA TYR A 128 -11.73 1.07 5.74
C TYR A 128 -12.22 1.86 4.53
N LEU A 129 -13.05 1.22 3.74
CA LEU A 129 -13.55 1.74 2.47
C LEU A 129 -15.08 1.76 2.47
N LEU A 130 -15.70 2.40 1.44
CA LEU A 130 -17.15 2.32 1.26
C LEU A 130 -17.62 0.89 0.93
N PRO A 131 -18.89 0.54 1.26
CA PRO A 131 -19.43 -0.79 0.96
C PRO A 131 -19.27 -1.20 -0.51
N SER A 132 -19.51 -0.29 -1.44
CA SER A 132 -19.38 -0.55 -2.88
C SER A 132 -17.95 -0.92 -3.30
N LEU A 133 -16.94 -0.37 -2.63
CA LEU A 133 -15.53 -0.70 -2.89
C LEU A 133 -15.15 -2.05 -2.29
N ASN A 134 -15.63 -2.36 -1.09
CA ASN A 134 -15.45 -3.68 -0.47
C ASN A 134 -16.02 -4.79 -1.35
N LEU A 135 -17.23 -4.60 -1.89
CA LEU A 135 -17.87 -5.56 -2.80
C LEU A 135 -17.03 -5.78 -4.08
N LYS A 136 -16.50 -4.72 -4.68
CA LYS A 136 -15.61 -4.81 -5.85
C LYS A 136 -14.29 -5.50 -5.53
N LEU A 137 -13.77 -5.31 -4.31
CA LEU A 137 -12.51 -5.92 -3.88
C LEU A 137 -12.64 -7.40 -3.56
N ALA A 138 -13.81 -7.89 -3.18
CA ALA A 138 -14.00 -9.27 -2.73
C ALA A 138 -13.44 -10.30 -3.73
N ASP A 139 -13.71 -10.15 -5.02
CA ASP A 139 -13.20 -11.04 -6.08
C ASP A 139 -11.68 -10.97 -6.21
N LYS A 140 -11.12 -9.75 -6.15
CA LYS A 140 -9.65 -9.56 -6.18
C LYS A 140 -8.97 -10.22 -4.96
N LEU A 141 -9.51 -9.99 -3.76
CA LEU A 141 -8.98 -10.58 -2.53
C LEU A 141 -9.00 -12.12 -2.62
N MET A 142 -10.11 -12.69 -3.07
CA MET A 142 -10.23 -14.14 -3.28
C MET A 142 -9.26 -14.68 -4.33
N LYS A 143 -9.00 -13.94 -5.39
CA LYS A 143 -8.15 -14.37 -6.50
C LYS A 143 -6.67 -14.25 -6.19
N ASP A 144 -6.26 -13.10 -5.65
CA ASP A 144 -4.85 -12.71 -5.58
C ASP A 144 -4.18 -13.14 -4.27
N LEU A 145 -4.97 -13.33 -3.19
CA LEU A 145 -4.42 -13.68 -1.89
C LEU A 145 -4.26 -15.21 -1.71
N LYS A 146 -3.25 -15.57 -0.94
CA LYS A 146 -3.00 -16.98 -0.60
C LYS A 146 -4.03 -17.49 0.41
N PRO A 147 -4.39 -18.78 0.36
CA PRO A 147 -5.17 -19.42 1.40
C PRO A 147 -4.59 -19.15 2.80
N GLY A 148 -5.47 -18.87 3.76
CA GLY A 148 -5.07 -18.51 5.12
C GLY A 148 -4.77 -17.02 5.35
N THR A 149 -4.68 -16.20 4.30
CA THR A 149 -4.57 -14.73 4.45
C THR A 149 -5.81 -14.21 5.16
N ARG A 150 -5.61 -13.36 6.17
CA ARG A 150 -6.67 -12.76 6.97
C ARG A 150 -7.02 -11.38 6.40
N VAL A 151 -8.31 -11.10 6.29
CA VAL A 151 -8.83 -9.81 5.82
C VAL A 151 -9.67 -9.21 6.95
N VAL A 152 -9.36 -7.98 7.36
CA VAL A 152 -10.11 -7.27 8.40
C VAL A 152 -10.65 -5.97 7.84
N SER A 153 -11.96 -5.73 7.98
CA SER A 153 -12.61 -4.50 7.55
C SER A 153 -13.20 -3.74 8.72
N HIS A 154 -13.00 -2.43 8.74
CA HIS A 154 -13.66 -1.49 9.65
C HIS A 154 -14.98 -1.04 9.04
N ALA A 155 -16.04 -1.09 9.84
CA ALA A 155 -17.40 -0.61 9.60
C ALA A 155 -18.22 -1.34 8.52
N PHE A 156 -17.62 -1.85 7.45
CA PHE A 156 -18.35 -2.39 6.29
C PHE A 156 -17.95 -3.82 5.98
N ASP A 157 -18.94 -4.67 5.70
CA ASP A 157 -18.75 -6.06 5.32
C ASP A 157 -18.51 -6.24 3.80
N MET A 158 -18.53 -7.48 3.34
CA MET A 158 -18.35 -7.88 1.94
C MET A 158 -19.58 -8.58 1.35
N GLY A 159 -20.77 -8.19 1.79
CA GLY A 159 -22.04 -8.68 1.26
C GLY A 159 -22.23 -10.19 1.46
N ASP A 160 -22.24 -10.95 0.37
CA ASP A 160 -22.50 -12.40 0.43
C ASP A 160 -21.33 -13.18 1.04
N TRP A 161 -20.11 -12.68 0.96
CA TRP A 161 -18.97 -13.27 1.68
C TRP A 161 -19.06 -12.94 3.17
N LYS A 162 -19.66 -13.87 3.91
CA LYS A 162 -19.94 -13.67 5.34
C LYS A 162 -18.65 -13.69 6.17
N PRO A 163 -18.50 -12.76 7.16
CA PRO A 163 -17.36 -12.76 8.04
C PRO A 163 -17.37 -13.97 8.99
N GLN A 164 -16.21 -14.49 9.30
CA GLN A 164 -16.04 -15.56 10.30
C GLN A 164 -16.18 -15.02 11.73
N GLN A 165 -15.80 -13.75 11.93
CA GLN A 165 -15.94 -13.07 13.23
C GLN A 165 -16.35 -11.61 13.00
N THR A 166 -17.17 -11.13 13.91
CA THR A 166 -17.57 -9.72 14.01
C THR A 166 -17.35 -9.27 15.45
N GLN A 167 -16.77 -8.10 15.62
CA GLN A 167 -16.56 -7.49 16.94
C GLN A 167 -17.00 -6.03 16.89
N THR A 168 -17.52 -5.51 18.01
CA THR A 168 -17.83 -4.09 18.16
C THR A 168 -16.80 -3.44 19.10
N VAL A 169 -16.21 -2.32 18.65
CA VAL A 169 -15.23 -1.53 19.40
C VAL A 169 -15.66 -0.08 19.39
N SER A 170 -15.91 0.50 20.54
CA SER A 170 -16.37 1.90 20.67
C SER A 170 -17.55 2.25 19.73
N GLY A 171 -18.53 1.32 19.63
CA GLY A 171 -19.71 1.46 18.78
C GLY A 171 -19.46 1.23 17.29
N ARG A 172 -18.27 0.78 16.86
CA ARG A 172 -17.90 0.49 15.48
C ARG A 172 -17.71 -1.01 15.27
N SER A 173 -18.26 -1.54 14.18
CA SER A 173 -18.08 -2.94 13.83
C SER A 173 -16.74 -3.16 13.13
N ILE A 174 -16.08 -4.26 13.45
CA ILE A 174 -14.95 -4.80 12.68
C ILE A 174 -15.24 -6.24 12.32
N TYR A 175 -14.82 -6.63 11.13
CA TYR A 175 -15.15 -7.93 10.54
C TYR A 175 -13.88 -8.65 10.12
N LEU A 176 -13.84 -9.98 10.31
CA LEU A 176 -12.71 -10.82 9.92
C LEU A 176 -13.15 -11.91 8.95
N TRP A 177 -12.39 -12.06 7.88
CA TRP A 177 -12.42 -13.19 6.94
C TRP A 177 -11.06 -13.84 6.86
N THR A 178 -11.04 -15.11 6.48
CA THR A 178 -9.82 -15.82 6.07
C THR A 178 -10.02 -16.34 4.66
N ILE A 179 -9.03 -16.14 3.78
CA ILE A 179 -9.07 -16.69 2.44
C ILE A 179 -9.14 -18.21 2.51
N PRO A 180 -10.16 -18.84 1.90
CA PRO A 180 -10.38 -20.27 2.02
C PRO A 180 -9.30 -21.09 1.28
N GLN A 181 -9.16 -22.35 1.65
CA GLN A 181 -8.32 -23.30 0.92
C GLN A 181 -8.80 -23.51 -0.52
N SER A 182 -7.88 -23.84 -1.42
CA SER A 182 -8.22 -24.17 -2.81
C SER A 182 -9.24 -25.31 -2.84
N GLY A 183 -10.37 -25.10 -3.54
CA GLY A 183 -11.49 -26.06 -3.58
C GLY A 183 -12.68 -25.68 -2.70
N GLN A 184 -12.55 -24.73 -1.77
CA GLN A 184 -13.65 -24.18 -0.97
C GLN A 184 -14.07 -22.77 -1.43
N ARG A 185 -13.47 -22.27 -2.50
CA ARG A 185 -13.84 -20.98 -3.11
C ARG A 185 -15.18 -21.15 -3.84
N ARG A 186 -16.15 -20.38 -3.50
CA ARG A 186 -17.42 -20.28 -4.21
C ARG A 186 -17.33 -19.31 -5.36
#